data_de6b17e8aaa3f7faf0f696eebf6efb89
#
_entry.id   de6b17e8aaa3f7faf0f696eebf6efb89
#
_cell.length_a   1.000
_cell.length_b   1.000
_cell.length_c   1.000
_cell.angle_alpha   90.00
_cell.angle_beta   90.00
_cell.angle_gamma   90.00
#
_symmetry.space_group_name_H-M   'P 1'
#
loop_
_entity.id
_entity.type
_entity.pdbx_description
1 polymer ?
#
loop_
_entity_poly.entity_id
_entity_poly.type
_entity_poly.pdbx_seq_one_letter_code
_entity_poly.pdbx_strand_id
1 'polypeptide(L)'
;GDALVAFSRRKVLMLATLLKKEGYKVSVIYGSLPYSVRKAEVARFLNGESRIVVCTDAIGMGVNLPIRRIIFTESKKFDGKSKRFLNMSEVKQIAGRAGRKGMYDQGYVNSIEDRDQIGELLHGRYEQITSCVIQPPRKVLDMPYSLSEIFKIWLKTIEKKCFSVADLKNRIKLAEYIEKKHGEKINKDLEYSLINIPFDENSEKLKYLWQDLVDMTADGEPVSRMWYYVDTESEDIEAMKLDDLEQLYKKLDLLNSYCNALNLSLIHISEPTRLR
;
A
#
# COMPACT_ATOMS: atom_id res chain seq x y z
N GLY A 1 24.55 -0.49 9.96
CA GLY A 1 23.34 -0.36 10.74
C GLY A 1 22.57 -1.66 10.89
N ASP A 2 21.70 -1.71 11.87
CA ASP A 2 20.91 -2.88 12.21
C ASP A 2 19.44 -2.63 11.91
N ALA A 3 18.73 -3.65 11.40
CA ALA A 3 17.29 -3.60 11.18
C ALA A 3 16.58 -4.66 12.04
N LEU A 4 15.65 -4.24 12.89
CA LEU A 4 14.74 -5.10 13.62
C LEU A 4 13.43 -5.16 12.86
N VAL A 5 13.02 -6.35 12.44
CA VAL A 5 11.83 -6.56 11.62
C VAL A 5 10.72 -7.20 12.45
N ALA A 6 9.58 -6.51 12.53
CA ALA A 6 8.34 -7.00 13.14
C ALA A 6 7.21 -6.92 12.12
N PHE A 7 6.11 -7.64 12.33
CA PHE A 7 5.04 -7.74 11.31
C PHE A 7 3.75 -7.03 11.71
N SER A 8 3.85 -6.07 12.64
CA SER A 8 2.76 -5.15 12.94
C SER A 8 3.27 -3.77 13.31
N ARG A 9 2.55 -2.71 12.93
CA ARG A 9 2.83 -1.32 13.34
C ARG A 9 2.97 -1.21 14.86
N ARG A 10 2.05 -1.81 15.61
CA ARG A 10 2.07 -1.80 17.08
C ARG A 10 3.39 -2.33 17.64
N LYS A 11 3.87 -3.46 17.12
CA LYS A 11 5.13 -4.06 17.59
C LYS A 11 6.34 -3.23 17.19
N VAL A 12 6.34 -2.66 16.00
CA VAL A 12 7.39 -1.72 15.54
C VAL A 12 7.50 -0.52 16.49
N LEU A 13 6.38 0.14 16.78
CA LEU A 13 6.36 1.31 17.68
C LEU A 13 6.77 0.94 19.11
N MET A 14 6.30 -0.20 19.61
CA MET A 14 6.70 -0.73 20.93
C MET A 14 8.22 -0.94 21.02
N LEU A 15 8.80 -1.65 20.05
CA LEU A 15 10.24 -1.92 20.01
C LEU A 15 11.05 -0.62 19.87
N ALA A 16 10.61 0.30 19.02
CA ALA A 16 11.26 1.59 18.87
C ALA A 16 11.24 2.40 20.18
N THR A 17 10.12 2.37 20.90
CA THR A 17 10.00 3.04 22.21
C THR A 17 10.92 2.41 23.25
N LEU A 18 11.00 1.09 23.31
CA LEU A 18 11.91 0.39 24.22
C LEU A 18 13.36 0.76 23.95
N LEU A 19 13.79 0.69 22.69
CA LEU A 19 15.15 1.02 22.28
C LEU A 19 15.50 2.50 22.57
N LYS A 20 14.54 3.43 22.35
CA LYS A 20 14.73 4.84 22.68
C LYS A 20 14.89 5.07 24.19
N LYS A 21 14.15 4.33 25.03
CA LYS A 21 14.32 4.37 26.50
C LYS A 21 15.70 3.91 26.95
N GLU A 22 16.28 2.95 26.24
CA GLU A 22 17.66 2.48 26.45
C GLU A 22 18.72 3.41 25.83
N GLY A 23 18.33 4.59 25.34
CA GLY A 23 19.23 5.59 24.80
C GLY A 23 19.64 5.41 23.33
N TYR A 24 19.08 4.44 22.63
CA TYR A 24 19.39 4.23 21.21
C TYR A 24 18.66 5.24 20.31
N LYS A 25 19.35 5.75 19.31
CA LYS A 25 18.75 6.53 18.24
C LYS A 25 18.19 5.58 17.17
N VAL A 26 16.87 5.62 16.98
CA VAL A 26 16.11 4.66 16.18
C VAL A 26 15.31 5.37 15.10
N SER A 27 15.38 4.87 13.88
CA SER A 27 14.45 5.19 12.78
C SER A 27 13.33 4.17 12.72
N VAL A 28 12.15 4.59 12.24
CA VAL A 28 10.94 3.75 12.19
C VAL A 28 10.37 3.72 10.77
N ILE A 29 10.13 2.51 10.22
CA ILE A 29 9.57 2.35 8.87
C ILE A 29 8.49 1.26 8.86
N TYR A 30 7.26 1.61 8.48
CA TYR A 30 6.16 0.66 8.29
C TYR A 30 5.27 1.05 7.11
N GLY A 31 4.41 0.14 6.67
CA GLY A 31 3.67 0.25 5.41
C GLY A 31 2.81 1.50 5.27
N SER A 32 2.02 1.83 6.31
CA SER A 32 1.12 3.00 6.31
C SER A 32 1.81 4.33 6.65
N LEU A 33 3.16 4.34 6.79
CA LEU A 33 3.89 5.58 7.06
C LEU A 33 3.83 6.52 5.85
N PRO A 34 3.44 7.80 6.03
CA PRO A 34 3.42 8.79 4.96
C PRO A 34 4.77 8.88 4.23
N TYR A 35 4.73 9.11 2.92
CA TYR A 35 5.96 9.15 2.11
C TYR A 35 6.99 10.15 2.62
N SER A 36 6.56 11.37 2.99
CA SER A 36 7.45 12.42 3.52
C SER A 36 8.12 11.99 4.83
N VAL A 37 7.36 11.39 5.75
CA VAL A 37 7.88 10.88 7.02
C VAL A 37 8.82 9.71 6.79
N ARG A 38 8.46 8.77 5.89
CA ARG A 38 9.33 7.66 5.51
C ARG A 38 10.64 8.17 4.92
N LYS A 39 10.59 9.18 4.05
CA LYS A 39 11.78 9.81 3.48
C LYS A 39 12.67 10.44 4.56
N ALA A 40 12.07 11.11 5.54
CA ALA A 40 12.80 11.69 6.67
C ALA A 40 13.48 10.60 7.53
N GLU A 41 12.76 9.52 7.86
CA GLU A 41 13.32 8.40 8.65
C GLU A 41 14.46 7.68 7.90
N VAL A 42 14.33 7.53 6.58
CA VAL A 42 15.39 7.01 5.70
C VAL A 42 16.61 7.94 5.72
N ALA A 43 16.42 9.24 5.58
CA ALA A 43 17.49 10.22 5.61
C ALA A 43 18.24 10.20 6.95
N ARG A 44 17.55 10.15 8.09
CA ARG A 44 18.15 10.02 9.43
C ARG A 44 19.06 8.78 9.56
N PHE A 45 18.63 7.66 8.98
CA PHE A 45 19.45 6.44 8.98
C PHE A 45 20.68 6.58 8.06
N LEU A 46 20.50 7.15 6.85
CA LEU A 46 21.59 7.37 5.90
C LEU A 46 22.66 8.35 6.43
N ASN A 47 22.24 9.40 7.12
CA ASN A 47 23.13 10.41 7.70
C ASN A 47 23.79 9.93 9.00
N GLY A 48 23.49 8.70 9.47
CA GLY A 48 24.06 8.17 10.71
C GLY A 48 23.48 8.74 11.99
N GLU A 49 22.40 9.54 11.89
CA GLU A 49 21.67 10.06 13.06
C GLU A 49 20.99 8.93 13.84
N SER A 50 20.61 7.85 13.18
CA SER A 50 20.19 6.59 13.78
C SER A 50 21.01 5.44 13.23
N ARG A 51 21.32 4.46 14.08
CA ARG A 51 22.05 3.24 13.69
C ARG A 51 21.17 1.98 13.67
N ILE A 52 19.97 2.11 14.18
CA ILE A 52 18.96 1.06 14.25
C ILE A 52 17.73 1.53 13.50
N VAL A 53 17.19 0.69 12.65
CA VAL A 53 15.87 0.86 12.07
C VAL A 53 14.95 -0.23 12.58
N VAL A 54 13.79 0.14 13.12
CA VAL A 54 12.72 -0.80 13.46
C VAL A 54 11.65 -0.69 12.38
N CYS A 55 11.32 -1.80 11.74
CA CYS A 55 10.50 -1.77 10.52
C CYS A 55 9.57 -2.97 10.40
N THR A 56 8.60 -2.85 9.49
CA THR A 56 7.86 -4.00 8.98
C THR A 56 8.55 -4.59 7.74
N ASP A 57 7.94 -5.60 7.14
CA ASP A 57 8.33 -6.15 5.83
C ASP A 57 8.35 -5.09 4.70
N ALA A 58 7.78 -3.90 4.93
CA ALA A 58 7.91 -2.76 4.02
C ALA A 58 9.39 -2.41 3.69
N ILE A 59 10.35 -2.79 4.54
CA ILE A 59 11.78 -2.64 4.25
C ILE A 59 12.23 -3.50 3.07
N GLY A 60 11.55 -4.59 2.81
CA GLY A 60 11.81 -5.48 1.69
C GLY A 60 11.55 -4.85 0.31
N MET A 61 10.77 -3.78 0.24
CA MET A 61 10.35 -3.13 -1.00
C MET A 61 10.56 -1.62 -0.95
N GLY A 62 11.15 -1.05 -2.00
CA GLY A 62 11.21 0.39 -2.21
C GLY A 62 12.13 1.20 -1.27
N VAL A 63 12.84 0.56 -0.32
CA VAL A 63 13.74 1.24 0.61
C VAL A 63 15.16 0.73 0.43
N ASN A 64 16.10 1.64 0.17
CA ASN A 64 17.51 1.32 -0.03
C ASN A 64 18.36 1.86 1.13
N LEU A 65 18.52 1.06 2.19
CA LEU A 65 19.26 1.41 3.40
C LEU A 65 20.57 0.61 3.51
N PRO A 66 21.63 1.19 4.09
CA PRO A 66 22.89 0.50 4.37
C PRO A 66 22.76 -0.38 5.62
N ILE A 67 22.04 -1.49 5.50
CA ILE A 67 21.82 -2.40 6.60
C ILE A 67 22.93 -3.46 6.60
N ARG A 68 23.57 -3.64 7.73
CA ARG A 68 24.55 -4.70 7.94
C ARG A 68 23.88 -5.98 8.46
N ARG A 69 22.95 -5.83 9.43
CA ARG A 69 22.27 -6.97 10.07
C ARG A 69 20.76 -6.80 10.02
N ILE A 70 20.07 -7.90 9.68
CA ILE A 70 18.62 -8.02 9.81
C ILE A 70 18.32 -8.99 10.93
N ILE A 71 17.43 -8.59 11.84
CA ILE A 71 16.98 -9.36 12.98
C ILE A 71 15.47 -9.50 12.90
N PHE A 72 14.98 -10.69 12.60
CA PHE A 72 13.56 -11.02 12.69
C PHE A 72 13.16 -11.08 14.16
N THR A 73 12.24 -10.26 14.60
CA THR A 73 11.76 -10.26 16.00
C THR A 73 10.62 -11.26 16.22
N GLU A 74 10.05 -11.77 15.15
CA GLU A 74 9.01 -12.81 15.12
C GLU A 74 9.05 -13.55 13.79
N SER A 75 8.56 -14.79 13.79
CA SER A 75 8.53 -15.69 12.64
C SER A 75 7.17 -15.75 11.95
N LYS A 76 6.15 -15.10 12.53
CA LYS A 76 4.76 -15.13 12.05
C LYS A 76 4.25 -13.75 11.72
N LYS A 77 3.43 -13.66 10.66
CA LYS A 77 2.72 -12.43 10.28
C LYS A 77 1.23 -12.69 10.07
N PHE A 78 0.44 -11.64 10.17
CA PHE A 78 -0.97 -11.65 9.77
C PHE A 78 -1.06 -11.37 8.27
N ASP A 79 -1.75 -12.23 7.52
CA ASP A 79 -1.88 -12.15 6.05
C ASP A 79 -3.19 -11.51 5.58
N GLY A 80 -3.94 -10.91 6.51
CA GLY A 80 -5.27 -10.35 6.26
C GLY A 80 -6.40 -11.28 6.69
N LYS A 81 -6.12 -12.57 6.92
CA LYS A 81 -7.10 -13.59 7.36
C LYS A 81 -6.67 -14.29 8.63
N SER A 82 -5.43 -14.71 8.70
CA SER A 82 -4.90 -15.49 9.82
C SER A 82 -3.44 -15.16 10.11
N LYS A 83 -2.99 -15.53 11.30
CA LYS A 83 -1.58 -15.46 11.66
C LYS A 83 -0.88 -16.72 11.16
N ARG A 84 0.06 -16.58 10.23
CA ARG A 84 0.83 -17.68 9.63
C ARG A 84 2.33 -17.46 9.73
N PHE A 85 3.09 -18.52 9.58
CA PHE A 85 4.54 -18.43 9.43
C PHE A 85 4.93 -17.65 8.16
N LEU A 86 6.09 -17.03 8.22
CA LEU A 86 6.72 -16.44 7.03
C LEU A 86 7.00 -17.55 6.02
N ASN A 87 6.84 -17.20 4.75
CA ASN A 87 7.28 -18.07 3.67
C ASN A 87 8.72 -17.72 3.22
N MET A 88 9.30 -18.61 2.43
CA MET A 88 10.67 -18.49 1.95
C MET A 88 10.92 -17.18 1.18
N SER A 89 9.96 -16.77 0.34
CA SER A 89 10.08 -15.55 -0.46
C SER A 89 10.14 -14.31 0.45
N GLU A 90 9.30 -14.25 1.47
CA GLU A 90 9.27 -13.15 2.45
C GLU A 90 10.57 -13.08 3.24
N VAL A 91 11.06 -14.21 3.74
CA VAL A 91 12.33 -14.27 4.49
C VAL A 91 13.48 -13.80 3.61
N LYS A 92 13.61 -14.33 2.38
CA LYS A 92 14.69 -13.97 1.48
C LYS A 92 14.63 -12.54 0.98
N GLN A 93 13.43 -12.02 0.73
CA GLN A 93 13.23 -10.64 0.29
C GLN A 93 13.67 -9.65 1.37
N ILE A 94 13.32 -9.93 2.63
CA ILE A 94 13.73 -9.10 3.78
C ILE A 94 15.23 -9.29 4.03
N ALA A 95 15.70 -10.53 4.14
CA ALA A 95 17.09 -10.87 4.39
C ALA A 95 18.06 -10.31 3.33
N GLY A 96 17.62 -10.27 2.08
CA GLY A 96 18.37 -9.69 0.96
C GLY A 96 18.62 -8.17 1.06
N ARG A 97 18.11 -7.52 2.10
CA ARG A 97 18.46 -6.12 2.43
C ARG A 97 19.68 -5.99 3.32
N ALA A 98 20.18 -7.09 3.89
CA ALA A 98 21.45 -7.11 4.60
C ALA A 98 22.64 -7.16 3.63
N GLY A 99 23.76 -6.53 4.00
CA GLY A 99 24.99 -6.64 3.24
C GLY A 99 24.97 -5.86 1.93
N ARG A 100 24.66 -4.57 1.99
CA ARG A 100 24.64 -3.73 0.78
C ARG A 100 26.00 -3.76 0.05
N LYS A 101 25.99 -4.21 -1.21
CA LYS A 101 27.15 -4.25 -2.08
C LYS A 101 27.86 -2.88 -2.14
N GLY A 102 29.16 -2.87 -1.94
CA GLY A 102 29.99 -1.66 -1.92
C GLY A 102 30.06 -0.93 -0.58
N MET A 103 29.28 -1.37 0.44
CA MET A 103 29.36 -0.83 1.81
C MET A 103 29.73 -1.87 2.85
N TYR A 104 29.33 -3.12 2.65
CA TYR A 104 29.62 -4.24 3.54
C TYR A 104 30.03 -5.46 2.73
N ASP A 105 31.09 -6.12 3.16
CA ASP A 105 31.55 -7.37 2.53
C ASP A 105 30.59 -8.53 2.80
N GLN A 106 29.91 -8.49 3.96
CA GLN A 106 28.95 -9.51 4.39
C GLN A 106 27.72 -8.89 5.06
N GLY A 107 26.54 -9.46 4.76
CA GLY A 107 25.30 -9.21 5.46
C GLY A 107 25.01 -10.34 6.48
N TYR A 108 24.39 -9.98 7.59
CA TYR A 108 24.03 -10.90 8.65
C TYR A 108 22.52 -10.96 8.83
N VAL A 109 22.01 -12.16 9.05
CA VAL A 109 20.59 -12.39 9.33
C VAL A 109 20.48 -13.22 10.60
N ASN A 110 19.59 -12.83 11.48
CA ASN A 110 19.29 -13.57 12.70
C ASN A 110 17.78 -13.51 12.99
N SER A 111 17.32 -14.36 13.91
CA SER A 111 15.95 -14.32 14.41
C SER A 111 15.95 -14.48 15.93
N ILE A 112 15.01 -13.80 16.60
CA ILE A 112 14.77 -13.96 18.03
C ILE A 112 13.90 -15.20 18.27
N GLU A 113 12.86 -15.37 17.42
CA GLU A 113 11.94 -16.51 17.46
C GLU A 113 12.28 -17.48 16.31
N ASP A 114 12.10 -18.77 16.52
CA ASP A 114 12.16 -19.84 15.51
C ASP A 114 13.38 -19.74 14.58
N ARG A 115 14.57 -19.60 15.19
CA ARG A 115 15.82 -19.33 14.48
C ARG A 115 16.14 -20.38 13.42
N ASP A 116 15.93 -21.65 13.74
CA ASP A 116 16.25 -22.76 12.83
C ASP A 116 15.33 -22.73 11.61
N GLN A 117 14.03 -22.48 11.82
CA GLN A 117 13.06 -22.36 10.73
C GLN A 117 13.37 -21.17 9.81
N ILE A 118 13.74 -20.01 10.37
CA ILE A 118 14.17 -18.86 9.56
C ILE A 118 15.45 -19.20 8.79
N GLY A 119 16.37 -19.94 9.39
CA GLY A 119 17.58 -20.44 8.74
C GLY A 119 17.27 -21.38 7.56
N GLU A 120 16.37 -22.33 7.73
CA GLU A 120 15.91 -23.24 6.68
C GLU A 120 15.27 -22.47 5.52
N LEU A 121 14.38 -21.51 5.82
CA LEU A 121 13.73 -20.67 4.80
C LEU A 121 14.74 -19.78 4.07
N LEU A 122 15.78 -19.31 4.75
CA LEU A 122 16.83 -18.49 4.15
C LEU A 122 17.67 -19.28 3.14
N HIS A 123 18.02 -20.52 3.48
CA HIS A 123 18.90 -21.37 2.64
C HIS A 123 18.13 -22.26 1.66
N GLY A 124 16.82 -22.44 1.83
CA GLY A 124 15.99 -23.24 0.95
C GLY A 124 16.03 -22.78 -0.52
N ARG A 125 15.66 -23.64 -1.44
CA ARG A 125 15.53 -23.29 -2.86
C ARG A 125 14.13 -22.77 -3.15
N TYR A 126 14.03 -21.72 -3.97
CA TYR A 126 12.73 -21.25 -4.43
C TYR A 126 11.97 -22.35 -5.17
N GLU A 127 10.68 -22.45 -4.90
CA GLU A 127 9.79 -23.22 -5.76
C GLU A 127 9.75 -22.59 -7.14
N GLN A 128 9.66 -23.42 -8.17
CA GLN A 128 9.51 -22.93 -9.53
C GLN A 128 8.14 -22.28 -9.69
N ILE A 129 8.10 -21.13 -10.36
CA ILE A 129 6.85 -20.49 -10.71
C ILE A 129 6.17 -21.35 -11.78
N THR A 130 5.09 -22.01 -11.42
CA THR A 130 4.32 -22.91 -12.28
C THR A 130 3.04 -22.27 -12.83
N SER A 131 2.61 -21.15 -12.25
CA SER A 131 1.40 -20.45 -12.69
C SER A 131 1.55 -18.93 -12.54
N CYS A 132 0.80 -18.19 -13.34
CA CYS A 132 0.69 -16.74 -13.21
C CYS A 132 -0.78 -16.32 -13.14
N VAL A 133 -1.04 -15.21 -12.46
CA VAL A 133 -2.36 -14.59 -12.38
C VAL A 133 -2.54 -13.66 -13.56
N ILE A 134 -3.60 -13.85 -14.34
CA ILE A 134 -3.95 -12.99 -15.48
C ILE A 134 -5.09 -12.05 -15.12
N GLN A 135 -5.01 -10.82 -15.62
CA GLN A 135 -6.03 -9.78 -15.45
C GLN A 135 -6.60 -9.41 -16.83
N PRO A 136 -7.84 -8.87 -16.89
CA PRO A 136 -8.39 -8.35 -18.14
C PRO A 136 -7.46 -7.26 -18.71
N PRO A 137 -7.01 -7.36 -19.96
CA PRO A 137 -6.24 -6.29 -20.59
C PRO A 137 -7.16 -5.10 -20.89
N ARG A 138 -6.60 -3.90 -21.01
CA ARG A 138 -7.41 -2.69 -21.27
C ARG A 138 -8.24 -2.78 -22.57
N LYS A 139 -7.81 -3.56 -23.54
CA LYS A 139 -8.56 -3.82 -24.79
C LYS A 139 -9.96 -4.40 -24.59
N VAL A 140 -10.26 -4.97 -23.42
CA VAL A 140 -11.61 -5.45 -23.13
C VAL A 140 -12.65 -4.32 -23.02
N LEU A 141 -12.19 -3.06 -22.85
CA LEU A 141 -13.05 -1.89 -22.83
C LEU A 141 -13.74 -1.64 -24.19
N ASP A 142 -13.16 -2.13 -25.30
CA ASP A 142 -13.72 -2.03 -26.64
C ASP A 142 -14.92 -2.97 -26.87
N MET A 143 -15.17 -3.90 -25.94
CA MET A 143 -16.28 -4.85 -26.04
C MET A 143 -17.63 -4.16 -25.78
N PRO A 144 -18.73 -4.55 -26.48
CA PRO A 144 -20.05 -3.91 -26.37
C PRO A 144 -20.84 -4.39 -25.13
N TYR A 145 -20.16 -4.63 -24.01
CA TYR A 145 -20.74 -5.04 -22.74
C TYR A 145 -20.40 -4.02 -21.66
N SER A 146 -21.17 -3.98 -20.57
CA SER A 146 -20.80 -3.16 -19.41
C SER A 146 -19.53 -3.70 -18.76
N LEU A 147 -18.84 -2.86 -17.98
CA LEU A 147 -17.57 -3.24 -17.36
C LEU A 147 -17.75 -4.38 -16.34
N SER A 148 -18.82 -4.33 -15.57
CA SER A 148 -19.16 -5.40 -14.61
C SER A 148 -19.45 -6.74 -15.33
N GLU A 149 -20.15 -6.71 -16.47
CA GLU A 149 -20.40 -7.90 -17.29
C GLU A 149 -19.11 -8.47 -17.86
N ILE A 150 -18.23 -7.62 -18.41
CA ILE A 150 -16.90 -8.02 -18.90
C ILE A 150 -16.12 -8.75 -17.81
N PHE A 151 -16.07 -8.20 -16.61
CA PHE A 151 -15.38 -8.84 -15.49
C PHE A 151 -16.03 -10.14 -15.03
N LYS A 152 -17.35 -10.24 -15.04
CA LYS A 152 -18.06 -11.48 -14.74
C LYS A 152 -17.78 -12.57 -15.77
N ILE A 153 -17.72 -12.19 -17.06
CA ILE A 153 -17.33 -13.11 -18.14
C ILE A 153 -15.88 -13.55 -17.95
N TRP A 154 -14.97 -12.62 -17.64
CA TRP A 154 -13.57 -12.92 -17.40
C TRP A 154 -13.36 -13.93 -16.25
N LEU A 155 -14.11 -13.78 -15.15
CA LEU A 155 -14.06 -14.73 -14.03
C LEU A 155 -14.53 -16.15 -14.40
N LYS A 156 -15.31 -16.31 -15.48
CA LYS A 156 -15.73 -17.62 -16.02
C LYS A 156 -14.72 -18.21 -16.99
N THR A 157 -13.62 -17.49 -17.29
CA THR A 157 -12.56 -18.00 -18.16
C THR A 157 -11.98 -19.26 -17.55
N ILE A 158 -11.86 -20.31 -18.33
CA ILE A 158 -11.34 -21.60 -17.87
C ILE A 158 -9.88 -21.43 -17.48
N GLU A 159 -9.57 -21.74 -16.24
CA GLU A 159 -8.21 -21.78 -15.75
C GLU A 159 -7.43 -22.89 -16.45
N LYS A 160 -6.27 -22.55 -16.97
CA LYS A 160 -5.31 -23.52 -17.48
C LYS A 160 -4.28 -23.81 -16.39
N LYS A 161 -3.61 -24.95 -16.52
CA LYS A 161 -2.62 -25.44 -15.55
C LYS A 161 -1.56 -24.38 -15.16
N CYS A 162 -1.28 -23.43 -16.06
CA CYS A 162 -0.28 -22.36 -15.85
C CYS A 162 -0.88 -20.95 -15.64
N PHE A 163 -2.20 -20.80 -15.64
CA PHE A 163 -2.87 -19.51 -15.46
C PHE A 163 -4.01 -19.61 -14.45
N SER A 164 -4.11 -18.63 -13.59
CA SER A 164 -5.29 -18.38 -12.76
C SER A 164 -5.83 -16.97 -13.04
N VAL A 165 -7.11 -16.77 -12.79
CA VAL A 165 -7.77 -15.46 -12.99
C VAL A 165 -7.65 -14.63 -11.72
N ALA A 166 -7.36 -13.33 -11.87
CA ALA A 166 -7.35 -12.40 -10.75
C ALA A 166 -8.73 -12.31 -10.07
N ASP A 167 -8.77 -12.16 -8.75
CA ASP A 167 -10.03 -11.86 -8.05
C ASP A 167 -10.49 -10.44 -8.38
N LEU A 168 -11.63 -10.35 -9.06
CA LEU A 168 -12.25 -9.10 -9.50
C LEU A 168 -13.52 -8.77 -8.73
N LYS A 169 -13.85 -9.51 -7.64
CA LYS A 169 -15.13 -9.37 -6.94
C LYS A 169 -15.39 -7.95 -6.47
N ASN A 170 -14.39 -7.29 -5.93
CA ASN A 170 -14.54 -5.92 -5.46
C ASN A 170 -14.68 -4.95 -6.63
N ARG A 171 -13.86 -5.10 -7.68
CA ARG A 171 -13.98 -4.26 -8.89
C ARG A 171 -15.34 -4.40 -9.55
N ILE A 172 -15.93 -5.59 -9.57
CA ILE A 172 -17.28 -5.82 -10.07
C ILE A 172 -18.29 -5.01 -9.24
N LYS A 173 -18.20 -5.06 -7.90
CA LYS A 173 -19.11 -4.29 -7.03
C LYS A 173 -19.01 -2.78 -7.25
N LEU A 174 -17.79 -2.27 -7.45
CA LEU A 174 -17.57 -0.84 -7.73
C LEU A 174 -18.14 -0.46 -9.11
N ALA A 175 -17.93 -1.30 -10.14
CA ALA A 175 -18.50 -1.09 -11.46
C ALA A 175 -20.04 -1.14 -11.42
N GLU A 176 -20.63 -2.14 -10.77
CA GLU A 176 -22.09 -2.24 -10.60
C GLU A 176 -22.69 -1.01 -9.88
N TYR A 177 -21.97 -0.43 -8.92
CA TYR A 177 -22.39 0.81 -8.26
C TYR A 177 -22.49 1.97 -9.26
N ILE A 178 -21.45 2.16 -10.08
CA ILE A 178 -21.41 3.23 -11.10
C ILE A 178 -22.49 3.00 -12.15
N GLU A 179 -22.56 1.81 -12.74
CA GLU A 179 -23.52 1.43 -13.77
C GLU A 179 -24.97 1.63 -13.29
N LYS A 180 -25.28 1.17 -12.08
CA LYS A 180 -26.63 1.24 -11.51
C LYS A 180 -27.05 2.69 -11.19
N LYS A 181 -26.14 3.51 -10.66
CA LYS A 181 -26.46 4.84 -10.16
C LYS A 181 -26.37 5.92 -11.25
N HIS A 182 -25.38 5.80 -12.13
CA HIS A 182 -25.03 6.87 -13.08
C HIS A 182 -25.22 6.48 -14.55
N GLY A 183 -25.28 5.19 -14.89
CA GLY A 183 -25.52 4.71 -16.24
C GLY A 183 -24.54 5.33 -17.25
N GLU A 184 -25.09 5.99 -18.30
CA GLU A 184 -24.30 6.58 -19.38
C GLU A 184 -23.59 7.91 -19.01
N LYS A 185 -23.82 8.49 -17.83
CA LYS A 185 -23.14 9.72 -17.41
C LYS A 185 -21.62 9.54 -17.29
N ILE A 186 -21.17 8.33 -16.98
CA ILE A 186 -19.75 7.98 -16.85
C ILE A 186 -19.41 7.02 -17.98
N ASN A 187 -18.52 7.43 -18.89
CA ASN A 187 -18.06 6.54 -19.95
C ASN A 187 -17.17 5.41 -19.41
N LYS A 188 -17.05 4.33 -20.17
CA LYS A 188 -16.37 3.11 -19.72
C LYS A 188 -14.88 3.30 -19.39
N ASP A 189 -14.17 4.17 -20.10
CA ASP A 189 -12.76 4.48 -19.80
C ASP A 189 -12.61 5.20 -18.46
N LEU A 190 -13.50 6.15 -18.18
CA LEU A 190 -13.53 6.86 -16.91
C LEU A 190 -13.95 5.92 -15.76
N GLU A 191 -14.99 5.11 -15.98
CA GLU A 191 -15.41 4.07 -15.05
C GLU A 191 -14.24 3.15 -14.70
N TYR A 192 -13.52 2.64 -15.71
CA TYR A 192 -12.33 1.80 -15.51
C TYR A 192 -11.26 2.53 -14.69
N SER A 193 -11.05 3.81 -14.91
CA SER A 193 -10.09 4.60 -14.14
C SER A 193 -10.52 4.74 -12.68
N LEU A 194 -11.79 5.02 -12.42
CA LEU A 194 -12.36 5.21 -11.09
C LEU A 194 -12.34 3.92 -10.24
N ILE A 195 -12.68 2.77 -10.82
CA ILE A 195 -12.65 1.49 -10.09
C ILE A 195 -11.22 0.95 -9.84
N ASN A 196 -10.22 1.50 -10.52
CA ASN A 196 -8.81 1.15 -10.30
C ASN A 196 -8.09 2.09 -9.32
N ILE A 197 -8.78 3.08 -8.76
CA ILE A 197 -8.23 3.92 -7.69
C ILE A 197 -7.91 3.03 -6.47
N PRO A 198 -6.65 3.03 -5.98
CA PRO A 198 -6.29 2.20 -4.85
C PRO A 198 -6.80 2.83 -3.54
N PHE A 199 -7.62 2.11 -2.79
CA PHE A 199 -8.03 2.46 -1.43
C PHE A 199 -8.38 1.20 -0.63
N ASP A 200 -8.51 1.33 0.69
CA ASP A 200 -8.93 0.24 1.55
C ASP A 200 -10.47 0.09 1.49
N GLU A 201 -10.92 -0.82 0.63
CA GLU A 201 -12.35 -1.08 0.39
C GLU A 201 -13.08 -1.67 1.61
N ASN A 202 -12.36 -2.15 2.62
CA ASN A 202 -12.94 -2.60 3.90
C ASN A 202 -13.24 -1.42 4.84
N SER A 203 -12.70 -0.24 4.56
CA SER A 203 -13.00 0.97 5.30
C SER A 203 -14.28 1.60 4.76
N GLU A 204 -15.38 1.50 5.51
CA GLU A 204 -16.65 2.13 5.13
C GLU A 204 -16.49 3.63 4.86
N LYS A 205 -15.68 4.34 5.68
CA LYS A 205 -15.42 5.77 5.49
C LYS A 205 -14.75 6.08 4.14
N LEU A 206 -13.75 5.30 3.73
CA LEU A 206 -13.08 5.50 2.44
C LEU A 206 -13.98 5.10 1.27
N LYS A 207 -14.79 4.07 1.46
CA LYS A 207 -15.76 3.63 0.47
C LYS A 207 -16.84 4.70 0.22
N TYR A 208 -17.38 5.32 1.28
CA TYR A 208 -18.30 6.46 1.13
C TYR A 208 -17.63 7.63 0.43
N LEU A 209 -16.41 7.99 0.81
CA LEU A 209 -15.67 9.05 0.14
C LEU A 209 -15.47 8.74 -1.36
N TRP A 210 -15.10 7.50 -1.71
CA TRP A 210 -14.98 7.09 -3.12
C TRP A 210 -16.33 7.23 -3.85
N GLN A 211 -17.44 6.82 -3.24
CA GLN A 211 -18.78 6.96 -3.82
C GLN A 211 -19.14 8.41 -4.06
N ASP A 212 -18.90 9.31 -3.10
CA ASP A 212 -19.15 10.74 -3.24
C ASP A 212 -18.32 11.36 -4.38
N LEU A 213 -17.06 10.95 -4.52
CA LEU A 213 -16.20 11.40 -5.61
C LEU A 213 -16.70 10.93 -6.99
N VAL A 214 -17.23 9.72 -7.07
CA VAL A 214 -17.87 9.18 -8.28
C VAL A 214 -19.14 9.99 -8.60
N ASP A 215 -19.97 10.27 -7.60
CA ASP A 215 -21.20 11.04 -7.74
C ASP A 215 -20.90 12.46 -8.23
N MET A 216 -19.91 13.13 -7.65
CA MET A 216 -19.44 14.45 -8.11
C MET A 216 -18.99 14.43 -9.58
N THR A 217 -18.27 13.36 -9.97
CA THR A 217 -17.82 13.19 -11.36
C THR A 217 -18.99 13.07 -12.32
N ALA A 218 -20.00 12.26 -11.97
CA ALA A 218 -21.18 12.02 -12.79
C ALA A 218 -22.06 13.27 -12.93
N ASP A 219 -22.09 14.10 -11.90
CA ASP A 219 -22.91 15.34 -11.89
C ASP A 219 -22.15 16.56 -12.41
N GLY A 220 -20.88 16.39 -12.81
CA GLY A 220 -20.06 17.48 -13.36
C GLY A 220 -19.71 18.55 -12.32
N GLU A 221 -19.68 18.20 -11.05
CA GLU A 221 -19.38 19.14 -9.98
C GLU A 221 -17.89 19.57 -9.98
N PRO A 222 -17.60 20.81 -9.56
CA PRO A 222 -16.24 21.31 -9.56
C PRO A 222 -15.37 20.56 -8.54
N VAL A 223 -14.16 20.22 -8.94
CA VAL A 223 -13.17 19.50 -8.12
C VAL A 223 -12.81 20.25 -6.83
N SER A 224 -12.98 21.59 -6.81
CA SER A 224 -12.79 22.40 -5.60
C SER A 224 -13.65 21.97 -4.41
N ARG A 225 -14.79 21.32 -4.66
CA ARG A 225 -15.62 20.74 -3.60
C ARG A 225 -14.92 19.64 -2.79
N MET A 226 -13.88 19.02 -3.35
CA MET A 226 -13.08 18.00 -2.65
C MET A 226 -12.42 18.51 -1.36
N TRP A 227 -12.15 19.82 -1.26
CA TRP A 227 -11.58 20.41 -0.05
C TRP A 227 -12.48 20.25 1.17
N TYR A 228 -13.79 20.08 0.96
CA TYR A 228 -14.73 19.83 2.06
C TYR A 228 -14.42 18.55 2.85
N TYR A 229 -13.72 17.59 2.20
CA TYR A 229 -13.34 16.33 2.86
C TYR A 229 -12.02 16.42 3.63
N VAL A 230 -11.32 17.54 3.49
CA VAL A 230 -9.97 17.79 4.04
C VAL A 230 -9.97 19.12 4.79
N ASP A 231 -11.05 19.46 5.48
CA ASP A 231 -11.08 20.68 6.31
C ASP A 231 -10.13 20.48 7.51
N THR A 232 -8.87 20.87 7.28
CA THR A 232 -7.82 20.85 8.30
C THR A 232 -7.77 22.15 9.11
N GLU A 233 -8.51 23.17 8.73
CA GLU A 233 -8.55 24.44 9.47
C GLU A 233 -9.39 24.33 10.76
N SER A 234 -10.35 23.40 10.78
CA SER A 234 -11.20 23.14 11.95
C SER A 234 -10.62 22.12 12.94
N GLU A 235 -9.60 21.36 12.54
CA GLU A 235 -9.02 20.29 13.35
C GLU A 235 -7.60 20.70 13.82
N ASP A 236 -7.36 20.66 15.14
CA ASP A 236 -6.02 20.83 15.68
C ASP A 236 -5.17 19.58 15.38
N ILE A 237 -4.48 19.62 14.24
CA ILE A 237 -3.64 18.50 13.75
C ILE A 237 -2.56 18.13 14.78
N GLU A 238 -2.05 19.09 15.56
CA GLU A 238 -1.01 18.83 16.57
C GLU A 238 -1.56 18.02 17.75
N ALA A 239 -2.85 18.15 18.04
CA ALA A 239 -3.53 17.41 19.09
C ALA A 239 -4.06 16.04 18.63
N MET A 240 -4.05 15.73 17.32
CA MET A 240 -4.58 14.49 16.77
C MET A 240 -3.78 13.27 17.24
N LYS A 241 -4.50 12.18 17.53
CA LYS A 241 -3.87 10.88 17.77
C LYS A 241 -3.31 10.31 16.45
N LEU A 242 -2.29 9.47 16.57
CA LEU A 242 -1.66 8.84 15.41
C LEU A 242 -2.65 8.09 14.49
N ASP A 243 -3.65 7.42 15.07
CA ASP A 243 -4.66 6.70 14.29
C ASP A 243 -5.53 7.65 13.46
N ASP A 244 -5.89 8.82 14.00
CA ASP A 244 -6.68 9.84 13.30
C ASP A 244 -5.85 10.48 12.18
N LEU A 245 -4.57 10.79 12.42
CA LEU A 245 -3.64 11.27 11.40
C LEU A 245 -3.46 10.25 10.26
N GLU A 246 -3.38 8.96 10.56
CA GLU A 246 -3.31 7.93 9.53
C GLU A 246 -4.60 7.81 8.72
N GLN A 247 -5.77 8.00 9.35
CA GLN A 247 -7.05 8.03 8.63
C GLN A 247 -7.14 9.27 7.71
N LEU A 248 -6.72 10.42 8.22
CA LEU A 248 -6.65 11.65 7.40
C LEU A 248 -5.72 11.44 6.20
N TYR A 249 -4.55 10.86 6.43
CA TYR A 249 -3.61 10.54 5.34
C TYR A 249 -4.21 9.61 4.29
N LYS A 250 -4.94 8.55 4.70
CA LYS A 250 -5.62 7.65 3.75
C LYS A 250 -6.69 8.36 2.91
N LYS A 251 -7.41 9.31 3.51
CA LYS A 251 -8.36 10.16 2.75
C LYS A 251 -7.61 11.00 1.71
N LEU A 252 -6.51 11.68 2.11
CA LEU A 252 -5.70 12.47 1.19
C LEU A 252 -5.10 11.64 0.06
N ASP A 253 -4.66 10.43 0.35
CA ASP A 253 -4.13 9.50 -0.66
C ASP A 253 -5.19 9.07 -1.67
N LEU A 254 -6.42 8.79 -1.20
CA LEU A 254 -7.57 8.53 -2.07
C LEU A 254 -7.90 9.73 -2.96
N LEU A 255 -7.95 10.95 -2.40
CA LEU A 255 -8.22 12.17 -3.15
C LEU A 255 -7.14 12.44 -4.21
N ASN A 256 -5.87 12.27 -3.86
CA ASN A 256 -4.76 12.40 -4.81
C ASN A 256 -4.84 11.36 -5.94
N SER A 257 -5.17 10.11 -5.59
CA SER A 257 -5.36 9.03 -6.58
C SER A 257 -6.54 9.31 -7.51
N TYR A 258 -7.61 9.89 -6.99
CA TYR A 258 -8.74 10.33 -7.78
C TYR A 258 -8.36 11.45 -8.76
N CYS A 259 -7.66 12.49 -8.31
CA CYS A 259 -7.15 13.54 -9.18
C CYS A 259 -6.29 12.98 -10.31
N ASN A 260 -5.41 12.03 -9.98
CA ASN A 260 -4.57 11.36 -10.98
C ASN A 260 -5.40 10.55 -11.99
N ALA A 261 -6.45 9.86 -11.54
CA ALA A 261 -7.34 9.08 -12.40
C ALA A 261 -8.09 9.97 -13.42
N LEU A 262 -8.39 11.20 -13.03
CA LEU A 262 -9.04 12.20 -13.88
C LEU A 262 -8.06 13.07 -14.69
N ASN A 263 -6.74 12.79 -14.61
CA ASN A 263 -5.68 13.65 -15.17
C ASN A 263 -5.74 15.12 -14.67
N LEU A 264 -6.22 15.33 -13.45
CA LEU A 264 -6.28 16.65 -12.83
C LEU A 264 -4.96 16.96 -12.13
N SER A 265 -4.41 18.12 -12.37
CA SER A 265 -3.27 18.63 -11.61
C SER A 265 -3.78 19.23 -10.29
N LEU A 266 -3.06 18.97 -9.18
CA LEU A 266 -3.33 19.62 -7.88
C LEU A 266 -3.29 21.18 -7.99
N ILE A 267 -2.57 21.72 -8.96
CA ILE A 267 -2.53 23.16 -9.27
C ILE A 267 -3.90 23.65 -9.74
N HIS A 268 -4.64 22.86 -10.51
CA HIS A 268 -5.99 23.22 -10.97
C HIS A 268 -7.04 23.17 -9.85
N ILE A 269 -6.73 22.56 -8.72
CA ILE A 269 -7.61 22.47 -7.54
C ILE A 269 -7.51 23.75 -6.71
N SER A 270 -6.34 24.39 -6.66
CA SER A 270 -6.10 25.61 -5.88
C SER A 270 -6.46 26.91 -6.60
N GLU A 271 -6.57 26.89 -7.93
CA GLU A 271 -7.06 28.04 -8.70
C GLU A 271 -8.46 27.74 -9.26
N PRO A 272 -9.50 28.53 -8.92
CA PRO A 272 -10.78 28.42 -9.57
C PRO A 272 -10.62 28.88 -11.03
N THR A 273 -10.33 27.93 -11.91
CA THR A 273 -10.25 28.18 -13.34
C THR A 273 -11.62 28.63 -13.78
N ARG A 274 -11.75 29.93 -14.08
CA ARG A 274 -12.82 30.44 -14.91
C ARG A 274 -12.70 29.75 -16.28
N LEU A 275 -13.44 28.66 -16.44
CA LEU A 275 -13.70 28.11 -17.76
C LEU A 275 -14.47 29.21 -18.52
N ARG A 276 -13.80 29.82 -19.49
CA ARG A 276 -14.42 30.60 -20.55
C ARG A 276 -14.91 29.67 -21.65
#